data_2ea00795bdea6cd2a02184cfdeb86c66
#
_entry.id   2ea00795bdea6cd2a02184cfdeb86c66
#
_cell.length_a   1.000
_cell.length_b   1.000
_cell.length_c   1.000
_cell.angle_alpha   90.00
_cell.angle_beta   90.00
_cell.angle_gamma   90.00
#
_symmetry.space_group_name_H-M   'P 1'
#
loop_
_entity.id
_entity.type
_entity.pdbx_description
1 polymer ?
#
loop_
_entity_poly.entity_id
_entity_poly.type
_entity_poly.pdbx_seq_one_letter_code
_entity_poly.pdbx_strand_id
1 'polypeptide(L)'
;MKKSPDFYWTQLAQIRLIRLSDETEFDLRQFSSHIDWTNLFGNCNPVQIEVGCGKGRFLTESCKRNPDTNFIGIENSWKYVLRTKERLKKHGQTHACISYVDAPYFVHHYVADHSVEAYHVYFPDPWPKDKHQKRRIFNDPIWIPEIIRTLQPGLGCLFFSTDFAEYFTLIEQRLADWPQLLYQPEMSEDPNYIQTSFEIKYRNQGRPIHRAVYKLTV
;
A
#
# COMPACT_ATOMS: atom_id res chain seq x y z
N MET A 1 -17.95 4.70 -23.55
CA MET A 1 -17.10 5.79 -23.05
C MET A 1 -16.37 5.28 -21.80
N LYS A 2 -15.05 5.15 -21.84
CA LYS A 2 -14.25 4.91 -20.62
C LYS A 2 -14.36 6.17 -19.78
N LYS A 3 -14.92 6.08 -18.57
CA LYS A 3 -14.92 7.18 -17.62
C LYS A 3 -13.46 7.46 -17.25
N SER A 4 -13.05 8.73 -17.28
CA SER A 4 -11.70 9.10 -16.84
C SER A 4 -11.45 8.63 -15.40
N PRO A 5 -10.22 8.35 -15.00
CA PRO A 5 -9.89 8.05 -13.60
C PRO A 5 -10.51 9.04 -12.63
N ASP A 6 -10.51 10.33 -12.96
CA ASP A 6 -11.07 11.42 -12.14
C ASP A 6 -12.56 11.27 -11.82
N PHE A 7 -13.33 10.54 -12.64
CA PHE A 7 -14.78 10.42 -12.43
C PHE A 7 -15.16 9.62 -11.19
N TYR A 8 -14.35 8.64 -10.79
CA TYR A 8 -14.62 7.82 -9.60
C TYR A 8 -14.26 8.53 -8.29
N TRP A 9 -13.35 9.48 -8.35
CA TRP A 9 -12.72 10.09 -7.18
C TRP A 9 -13.32 11.43 -6.78
N THR A 10 -13.94 12.15 -7.70
CA THR A 10 -14.70 13.38 -7.42
C THR A 10 -15.92 13.15 -6.53
N GLN A 11 -16.31 11.88 -6.31
CA GLN A 11 -17.46 11.52 -5.46
C GLN A 11 -17.08 11.20 -4.00
N LEU A 12 -15.80 11.11 -3.65
CA LEU A 12 -15.40 10.99 -2.26
C LEU A 12 -15.52 12.36 -1.60
N ALA A 13 -16.57 12.53 -0.83
CA ALA A 13 -16.87 13.79 -0.13
C ALA A 13 -15.73 14.23 0.81
N GLN A 14 -14.82 13.32 1.18
CA GLN A 14 -13.69 13.60 2.06
C GLN A 14 -12.55 12.64 1.74
N ILE A 15 -11.38 13.16 1.35
CA ILE A 15 -10.12 12.42 1.29
C ILE A 15 -9.16 13.07 2.30
N ARG A 16 -8.55 12.26 3.16
CA ARG A 16 -7.78 12.78 4.30
C ARG A 16 -6.46 12.04 4.48
N LEU A 17 -5.48 12.77 4.96
CA LEU A 17 -4.24 12.24 5.51
C LEU A 17 -4.17 12.60 7.00
N ILE A 18 -3.94 11.61 7.84
CA ILE A 18 -3.86 11.77 9.29
C ILE A 18 -2.43 11.46 9.72
N ARG A 19 -1.75 12.47 10.27
CA ARG A 19 -0.41 12.32 10.86
C ARG A 19 -0.55 11.89 12.32
N LEU A 20 0.14 10.82 12.71
CA LEU A 20 -0.01 10.23 14.05
C LEU A 20 0.79 10.94 15.14
N SER A 21 1.86 11.65 14.78
CA SER A 21 2.71 12.36 15.74
C SER A 21 1.96 13.44 16.55
N ASP A 22 1.01 14.12 15.93
CA ASP A 22 0.24 15.21 16.53
C ASP A 22 -1.26 15.15 16.21
N GLU A 23 -1.71 14.05 15.57
CA GLU A 23 -3.09 13.82 15.12
C GLU A 23 -3.62 14.87 14.12
N THR A 24 -2.75 15.63 13.48
CA THR A 24 -3.17 16.57 12.44
C THR A 24 -3.85 15.85 11.27
N GLU A 25 -5.01 16.31 10.88
CA GLU A 25 -5.76 15.84 9.73
C GLU A 25 -5.64 16.85 8.57
N PHE A 26 -5.14 16.39 7.43
CA PHE A 26 -5.03 17.18 6.21
C PHE A 26 -6.13 16.77 5.23
N ASP A 27 -6.79 17.74 4.63
CA ASP A 27 -7.62 17.50 3.45
C ASP A 27 -6.70 17.38 2.23
N LEU A 28 -6.61 16.20 1.65
CA LEU A 28 -5.72 15.94 0.52
C LEU A 28 -6.02 16.82 -0.70
N ARG A 29 -7.25 17.32 -0.85
CA ARG A 29 -7.63 18.23 -1.95
C ARG A 29 -6.94 19.58 -1.88
N GLN A 30 -6.36 19.92 -0.73
CA GLN A 30 -5.62 21.19 -0.54
C GLN A 30 -4.16 21.09 -1.01
N PHE A 31 -3.67 19.88 -1.29
CA PHE A 31 -2.33 19.71 -1.85
C PHE A 31 -2.38 19.98 -3.36
N SER A 32 -1.62 20.95 -3.81
CA SER A 32 -1.47 21.31 -5.23
C SER A 32 -0.33 20.56 -5.94
N SER A 33 0.46 19.80 -5.19
CA SER A 33 1.62 19.05 -5.65
C SER A 33 1.81 17.77 -4.83
N HIS A 34 2.83 16.98 -5.17
CA HIS A 34 3.23 15.82 -4.38
C HIS A 34 3.55 16.20 -2.93
N ILE A 35 3.29 15.27 -2.01
CA ILE A 35 3.58 15.45 -0.59
C ILE A 35 5.10 15.38 -0.37
N ASP A 36 5.65 16.39 0.29
CA ASP A 36 7.01 16.37 0.80
C ASP A 36 7.05 15.52 2.09
N TRP A 37 7.67 14.36 2.00
CA TRP A 37 7.78 13.43 3.14
C TRP A 37 8.58 14.00 4.29
N THR A 38 9.63 14.79 4.01
CA THR A 38 10.44 15.43 5.05
C THR A 38 9.61 16.40 5.87
N ASN A 39 8.78 17.20 5.20
CA ASN A 39 7.87 18.11 5.87
C ASN A 39 6.74 17.37 6.61
N LEU A 40 6.24 16.27 6.04
CA LEU A 40 5.17 15.49 6.65
C LEU A 40 5.62 14.81 7.94
N PHE A 41 6.78 14.16 7.92
CA PHE A 41 7.30 13.35 9.05
C PHE A 41 8.29 14.10 9.94
N GLY A 42 8.84 15.24 9.52
CA GLY A 42 9.85 15.99 10.24
C GLY A 42 11.25 15.34 10.25
N ASN A 43 11.49 14.39 9.34
CA ASN A 43 12.76 13.67 9.18
C ASN A 43 12.94 13.18 7.74
N CYS A 44 14.14 12.66 7.41
CA CYS A 44 14.50 12.17 6.08
C CYS A 44 14.53 10.63 6.00
N ASN A 45 13.86 9.94 6.90
CA ASN A 45 13.81 8.47 6.89
C ASN A 45 13.08 7.96 5.64
N PRO A 46 13.43 6.76 5.13
CA PRO A 46 12.75 6.17 3.99
C PRO A 46 11.25 5.99 4.27
N VAL A 47 10.44 6.02 3.23
CA VAL A 47 8.99 5.88 3.33
C VAL A 47 8.53 4.58 2.71
N GLN A 48 7.74 3.81 3.45
CA GLN A 48 7.05 2.62 2.97
C GLN A 48 5.53 2.80 3.03
N ILE A 49 4.81 2.22 2.07
CA ILE A 49 3.35 2.40 1.93
C ILE A 49 2.64 1.04 2.00
N GLU A 50 1.72 0.87 2.96
CA GLU A 50 0.79 -0.26 3.00
C GLU A 50 -0.53 0.11 2.32
N VAL A 51 -0.90 -0.66 1.30
CA VAL A 51 -2.14 -0.49 0.52
C VAL A 51 -3.23 -1.40 1.08
N GLY A 52 -4.34 -0.80 1.54
CA GLY A 52 -5.40 -1.54 2.22
C GLY A 52 -5.00 -1.95 3.64
N CYS A 53 -4.53 -1.01 4.46
CA CYS A 53 -3.99 -1.32 5.80
C CYS A 53 -5.03 -1.93 6.78
N GLY A 54 -6.30 -1.88 6.46
CA GLY A 54 -7.38 -2.55 7.17
C GLY A 54 -7.42 -2.21 8.66
N LYS A 55 -7.08 -3.18 9.53
CA LYS A 55 -7.04 -3.01 10.99
C LYS A 55 -5.66 -2.59 11.51
N GLY A 56 -4.71 -2.27 10.63
CA GLY A 56 -3.41 -1.71 10.94
C GLY A 56 -2.44 -2.64 11.67
N ARG A 57 -2.62 -3.99 11.58
CA ARG A 57 -1.69 -4.92 12.23
C ARG A 57 -0.30 -4.86 11.62
N PHE A 58 -0.21 -5.01 10.29
CA PHE A 58 1.06 -4.97 9.60
C PHE A 58 1.75 -3.62 9.85
N LEU A 59 1.05 -2.52 9.62
CA LEU A 59 1.55 -1.17 9.83
C LEU A 59 2.12 -0.96 11.25
N THR A 60 1.39 -1.41 12.28
CA THR A 60 1.83 -1.29 13.69
C THR A 60 3.08 -2.11 13.97
N GLU A 61 3.15 -3.35 13.49
CA GLU A 61 4.31 -4.21 13.72
C GLU A 61 5.52 -3.77 12.90
N SER A 62 5.30 -3.23 11.69
CA SER A 62 6.36 -2.63 10.87
C SER A 62 6.98 -1.41 11.56
N CYS A 63 6.16 -0.51 12.08
CA CYS A 63 6.64 0.64 12.86
C CYS A 63 7.49 0.22 14.06
N LYS A 64 7.08 -0.82 14.80
CA LYS A 64 7.85 -1.33 15.95
C LYS A 64 9.21 -1.91 15.57
N ARG A 65 9.27 -2.62 14.42
CA ARG A 65 10.51 -3.27 13.97
C ARG A 65 11.48 -2.32 13.31
N ASN A 66 10.97 -1.25 12.69
CA ASN A 66 11.75 -0.33 11.87
C ASN A 66 11.52 1.13 12.34
N PRO A 67 12.10 1.54 13.48
CA PRO A 67 11.89 2.88 14.03
C PRO A 67 12.45 4.00 13.13
N ASP A 68 13.39 3.66 12.26
CA ASP A 68 14.05 4.58 11.33
C ASP A 68 13.40 4.57 9.91
N THR A 69 12.16 4.08 9.82
CA THR A 69 11.37 4.07 8.58
C THR A 69 10.03 4.73 8.84
N ASN A 70 9.62 5.63 7.97
CA ASN A 70 8.29 6.25 8.00
C ASN A 70 7.27 5.37 7.26
N PHE A 71 6.04 5.31 7.76
CA PHE A 71 5.01 4.47 7.18
C PHE A 71 3.75 5.24 6.80
N ILE A 72 3.15 4.88 5.67
CA ILE A 72 1.83 5.37 5.25
C ILE A 72 0.91 4.18 5.05
N GLY A 73 -0.21 4.14 5.78
CA GLY A 73 -1.28 3.20 5.52
C GLY A 73 -2.36 3.85 4.66
N ILE A 74 -2.70 3.27 3.53
CA ILE A 74 -3.82 3.71 2.70
C ILE A 74 -5.01 2.79 2.93
N GLU A 75 -6.20 3.36 3.14
CA GLU A 75 -7.42 2.60 3.37
C GLU A 75 -8.64 3.37 2.82
N ASN A 76 -9.53 2.67 2.14
CA ASN A 76 -10.73 3.26 1.54
C ASN A 76 -12.00 3.08 2.39
N SER A 77 -11.87 2.53 3.59
CA SER A 77 -12.94 2.39 4.57
C SER A 77 -12.66 3.24 5.80
N TRP A 78 -13.43 4.32 5.99
CA TRP A 78 -13.29 5.20 7.15
C TRP A 78 -13.31 4.47 8.49
N LYS A 79 -14.15 3.45 8.61
CA LYS A 79 -14.20 2.59 9.80
C LYS A 79 -12.85 1.92 10.10
N TYR A 80 -12.13 1.48 9.08
CA TYR A 80 -10.83 0.86 9.27
C TYR A 80 -9.72 1.89 9.49
N VAL A 81 -9.81 3.06 8.87
CA VAL A 81 -8.92 4.20 9.16
C VAL A 81 -8.93 4.51 10.66
N LEU A 82 -10.12 4.68 11.26
CA LEU A 82 -10.26 4.94 12.70
C LEU A 82 -9.67 3.82 13.57
N ARG A 83 -9.90 2.56 13.20
CA ARG A 83 -9.35 1.40 13.94
C ARG A 83 -7.83 1.33 13.85
N THR A 84 -7.27 1.67 12.70
CA THR A 84 -5.82 1.72 12.51
C THR A 84 -5.22 2.87 13.31
N LYS A 85 -5.85 4.06 13.29
CA LYS A 85 -5.46 5.20 14.13
C LYS A 85 -5.39 4.81 15.60
N GLU A 86 -6.48 4.23 16.14
CA GLU A 86 -6.53 3.79 17.54
C GLU A 86 -5.44 2.77 17.87
N ARG A 87 -5.20 1.80 16.98
CA ARG A 87 -4.15 0.80 17.16
C ARG A 87 -2.76 1.41 17.22
N LEU A 88 -2.39 2.27 16.27
CA LEU A 88 -1.09 2.93 16.23
C LEU A 88 -0.87 3.80 17.48
N LYS A 89 -1.87 4.57 17.88
CA LYS A 89 -1.84 5.35 19.13
C LYS A 89 -1.61 4.48 20.36
N LYS A 90 -2.38 3.40 20.51
CA LYS A 90 -2.23 2.45 21.63
C LYS A 90 -0.82 1.90 21.74
N HIS A 91 -0.10 1.79 20.65
CA HIS A 91 1.26 1.28 20.58
C HIS A 91 2.33 2.38 20.48
N GLY A 92 1.95 3.67 20.62
CA GLY A 92 2.88 4.79 20.62
C GLY A 92 3.62 5.02 19.30
N GLN A 93 3.00 4.60 18.17
CA GLN A 93 3.64 4.74 16.85
C GLN A 93 3.37 6.13 16.28
N THR A 94 4.40 6.99 16.26
CA THR A 94 4.30 8.39 15.83
C THR A 94 4.84 8.65 14.42
N HIS A 95 5.66 7.73 13.87
CA HIS A 95 6.26 7.83 12.53
C HIS A 95 5.41 7.13 11.46
N ALA A 96 4.08 7.22 11.62
CA ALA A 96 3.10 6.72 10.67
C ALA A 96 2.06 7.79 10.32
N CYS A 97 1.54 7.70 9.10
CA CYS A 97 0.36 8.42 8.65
C CYS A 97 -0.68 7.42 8.12
N ILE A 98 -1.95 7.80 8.17
CA ILE A 98 -3.03 7.00 7.58
C ILE A 98 -3.78 7.87 6.58
N SER A 99 -3.96 7.39 5.37
CA SER A 99 -4.72 8.08 4.34
C SER A 99 -6.06 7.41 4.09
N TYR A 100 -7.14 8.20 4.16
CA TYR A 100 -8.48 7.82 3.75
C TYR A 100 -8.66 8.21 2.28
N VAL A 101 -8.36 7.31 1.38
CA VAL A 101 -8.38 7.55 -0.05
C VAL A 101 -8.26 6.22 -0.80
N ASP A 102 -8.56 6.21 -2.08
CA ASP A 102 -8.20 5.10 -2.97
C ASP A 102 -6.70 5.10 -3.29
N ALA A 103 -6.09 3.92 -3.32
CA ALA A 103 -4.63 3.83 -3.42
C ALA A 103 -4.08 4.27 -4.79
N PRO A 104 -4.60 3.84 -5.95
CA PRO A 104 -4.14 4.34 -7.25
C PRO A 104 -4.25 5.87 -7.36
N TYR A 105 -5.34 6.44 -6.86
CA TYR A 105 -5.52 7.90 -6.85
C TYR A 105 -4.47 8.58 -5.96
N PHE A 106 -4.23 8.06 -4.74
CA PHE A 106 -3.24 8.63 -3.82
C PHE A 106 -1.84 8.62 -4.44
N VAL A 107 -1.43 7.48 -4.98
CA VAL A 107 -0.09 7.32 -5.56
C VAL A 107 0.08 8.24 -6.76
N HIS A 108 -0.91 8.31 -7.64
CA HIS A 108 -0.85 9.16 -8.83
C HIS A 108 -0.74 10.66 -8.51
N HIS A 109 -1.53 11.15 -7.56
CA HIS A 109 -1.65 12.58 -7.31
C HIS A 109 -0.70 13.12 -6.24
N TYR A 110 -0.29 12.29 -5.26
CA TYR A 110 0.39 12.79 -4.06
C TYR A 110 1.77 12.20 -3.82
N VAL A 111 2.17 11.15 -4.54
CA VAL A 111 3.49 10.52 -4.36
C VAL A 111 4.46 10.97 -5.44
N ALA A 112 5.57 11.55 -5.02
CA ALA A 112 6.63 12.00 -5.93
C ALA A 112 7.39 10.83 -6.55
N ASP A 113 8.03 11.07 -7.69
CA ASP A 113 8.90 10.10 -8.36
C ASP A 113 10.02 9.67 -7.42
N HIS A 114 10.35 8.37 -7.44
CA HIS A 114 11.51 7.81 -6.74
C HIS A 114 11.55 8.10 -5.23
N SER A 115 10.39 8.27 -4.59
CA SER A 115 10.29 8.71 -3.19
C SER A 115 9.86 7.62 -2.21
N VAL A 116 9.56 6.39 -2.71
CA VAL A 116 9.06 5.27 -1.90
C VAL A 116 10.05 4.12 -1.90
N GLU A 117 10.39 3.64 -0.70
CA GLU A 117 11.27 2.47 -0.54
C GLU A 117 10.51 1.15 -0.74
N ALA A 118 9.26 1.05 -0.29
CA ALA A 118 8.49 -0.18 -0.48
C ALA A 118 6.97 0.07 -0.54
N TYR A 119 6.32 -0.73 -1.37
CA TYR A 119 4.87 -0.94 -1.35
C TYR A 119 4.53 -2.32 -0.81
N HIS A 120 3.54 -2.35 0.09
CA HIS A 120 3.01 -3.57 0.71
C HIS A 120 1.54 -3.73 0.32
N VAL A 121 1.23 -4.73 -0.51
CA VAL A 121 -0.13 -5.00 -1.03
C VAL A 121 -0.56 -6.39 -0.58
N TYR A 122 -1.16 -6.49 0.59
CA TYR A 122 -1.48 -7.76 1.19
C TYR A 122 -2.97 -8.06 1.16
N PHE A 123 -3.32 -9.22 0.59
CA PHE A 123 -4.70 -9.70 0.46
C PHE A 123 -5.63 -8.68 -0.20
N PRO A 124 -5.22 -8.11 -1.35
CA PRO A 124 -6.10 -7.23 -2.10
C PRO A 124 -7.36 -7.99 -2.50
N ASP A 125 -8.50 -7.30 -2.57
CA ASP A 125 -9.79 -7.89 -2.89
C ASP A 125 -9.74 -8.72 -4.18
N PRO A 126 -9.97 -10.04 -4.14
CA PRO A 126 -9.80 -10.93 -5.28
C PRO A 126 -10.93 -10.82 -6.30
N TRP A 127 -12.09 -10.25 -5.92
CA TRP A 127 -13.27 -10.10 -6.78
C TRP A 127 -13.50 -11.34 -7.68
N PRO A 128 -13.88 -12.52 -7.14
CA PRO A 128 -13.86 -13.78 -7.86
C PRO A 128 -14.88 -13.85 -9.02
N LYS A 129 -15.93 -12.99 -9.01
CA LYS A 129 -16.91 -12.94 -10.09
C LYS A 129 -16.38 -12.09 -11.25
N ASP A 130 -16.41 -12.59 -12.48
CA ASP A 130 -15.86 -11.95 -13.68
C ASP A 130 -16.29 -10.49 -13.85
N LYS A 131 -17.58 -10.19 -13.64
CA LYS A 131 -18.11 -8.82 -13.74
C LYS A 131 -17.48 -7.84 -12.75
N HIS A 132 -16.80 -8.32 -11.70
CA HIS A 132 -16.16 -7.53 -10.66
C HIS A 132 -14.64 -7.47 -10.78
N GLN A 133 -14.00 -8.34 -11.58
CA GLN A 133 -12.53 -8.41 -11.71
C GLN A 133 -11.89 -7.09 -12.15
N LYS A 134 -12.62 -6.23 -12.86
CA LYS A 134 -12.17 -4.86 -13.20
C LYS A 134 -11.91 -3.96 -11.98
N ARG A 135 -12.34 -4.39 -10.77
CA ARG A 135 -12.09 -3.68 -9.50
C ARG A 135 -10.81 -4.14 -8.80
N ARG A 136 -10.17 -5.21 -9.29
CA ARG A 136 -8.87 -5.67 -8.77
C ARG A 136 -7.85 -4.56 -8.99
N ILE A 137 -7.09 -4.20 -7.94
CA ILE A 137 -6.12 -3.11 -8.02
C ILE A 137 -5.08 -3.35 -9.12
N PHE A 138 -4.60 -4.58 -9.29
CA PHE A 138 -3.64 -4.92 -10.36
C PHE A 138 -4.27 -4.97 -11.78
N ASN A 139 -5.56 -4.75 -11.91
CA ASN A 139 -6.24 -4.53 -13.20
C ASN A 139 -6.43 -3.04 -13.51
N ASP A 140 -6.09 -2.15 -12.58
CA ASP A 140 -6.08 -0.72 -12.84
C ASP A 140 -4.88 -0.39 -13.77
N PRO A 141 -5.11 0.25 -14.92
CA PRO A 141 -4.05 0.48 -15.92
C PRO A 141 -2.94 1.42 -15.44
N ILE A 142 -3.20 2.27 -14.46
CA ILE A 142 -2.19 3.19 -13.92
C ILE A 142 -1.41 2.58 -12.76
N TRP A 143 -1.88 1.50 -12.12
CA TRP A 143 -1.33 1.03 -10.85
C TRP A 143 0.14 0.61 -10.94
N ILE A 144 0.48 -0.31 -11.85
CA ILE A 144 1.88 -0.77 -11.98
C ILE A 144 2.80 0.35 -12.50
N PRO A 145 2.43 1.14 -13.53
CA PRO A 145 3.21 2.33 -13.91
C PRO A 145 3.50 3.29 -12.77
N GLU A 146 2.51 3.57 -11.91
CA GLU A 146 2.67 4.47 -10.78
C GLU A 146 3.58 3.88 -9.67
N ILE A 147 3.47 2.57 -9.41
CA ILE A 147 4.41 1.87 -8.51
C ILE A 147 5.85 2.03 -9.03
N ILE A 148 6.08 1.79 -10.32
CA ILE A 148 7.40 1.91 -10.94
C ILE A 148 7.91 3.36 -10.87
N ARG A 149 7.07 4.34 -11.19
CA ARG A 149 7.43 5.75 -11.16
C ARG A 149 7.89 6.21 -9.78
N THR A 150 7.21 5.73 -8.74
CA THR A 150 7.39 6.23 -7.37
C THR A 150 8.37 5.44 -6.53
N LEU A 151 8.66 4.17 -6.87
CA LEU A 151 9.70 3.38 -6.20
C LEU A 151 11.09 3.96 -6.44
N GLN A 152 11.95 3.84 -5.44
CA GLN A 152 13.36 4.22 -5.54
C GLN A 152 14.11 3.28 -6.47
N PRO A 153 14.78 3.78 -7.54
CA PRO A 153 15.57 2.96 -8.44
C PRO A 153 16.66 2.16 -7.71
N GLY A 154 16.79 0.90 -8.05
CA GLY A 154 17.80 0.01 -7.48
C GLY A 154 17.58 -0.42 -6.03
N LEU A 155 16.62 0.17 -5.31
CA LEU A 155 16.31 -0.13 -3.90
C LEU A 155 14.87 -0.56 -3.69
N GLY A 156 13.93 0.10 -4.37
CA GLY A 156 12.49 0.00 -4.10
C GLY A 156 11.92 -1.37 -4.36
N CYS A 157 11.01 -1.83 -3.48
CA CYS A 157 10.40 -3.14 -3.56
C CYS A 157 8.86 -3.09 -3.53
N LEU A 158 8.25 -4.00 -4.28
CA LEU A 158 6.83 -4.30 -4.22
C LEU A 158 6.63 -5.66 -3.57
N PHE A 159 6.01 -5.67 -2.39
CA PHE A 159 5.60 -6.88 -1.66
C PHE A 159 4.12 -7.14 -1.89
N PHE A 160 3.75 -8.36 -2.22
CA PHE A 160 2.34 -8.73 -2.22
C PHE A 160 2.10 -10.17 -1.76
N SER A 161 0.92 -10.42 -1.24
CA SER A 161 0.46 -11.76 -0.90
C SER A 161 -1.06 -11.90 -1.05
N THR A 162 -1.51 -13.13 -1.30
CA THR A 162 -2.93 -13.48 -1.38
C THR A 162 -3.13 -14.96 -1.08
N ASP A 163 -4.33 -15.33 -0.61
CA ASP A 163 -4.77 -16.73 -0.47
C ASP A 163 -5.48 -17.25 -1.75
N PHE A 164 -5.59 -16.43 -2.79
CA PHE A 164 -6.30 -16.74 -4.02
C PHE A 164 -5.31 -16.97 -5.16
N ALA A 165 -4.98 -18.25 -5.42
CA ALA A 165 -3.95 -18.65 -6.38
C ALA A 165 -4.13 -18.07 -7.79
N GLU A 166 -5.37 -18.09 -8.31
CA GLU A 166 -5.67 -17.51 -9.62
C GLU A 166 -5.35 -16.01 -9.71
N TYR A 167 -5.61 -15.26 -8.63
CA TYR A 167 -5.28 -13.85 -8.60
C TYR A 167 -3.76 -13.64 -8.46
N PHE A 168 -3.08 -14.50 -7.71
CA PHE A 168 -1.62 -14.49 -7.61
C PHE A 168 -0.97 -14.64 -8.99
N THR A 169 -1.35 -15.69 -9.74
CA THR A 169 -0.85 -15.94 -11.10
C THR A 169 -1.15 -14.75 -12.04
N LEU A 170 -2.33 -14.15 -11.94
CA LEU A 170 -2.66 -12.97 -12.74
C LEU A 170 -1.73 -11.78 -12.41
N ILE A 171 -1.43 -11.56 -11.13
CA ILE A 171 -0.51 -10.49 -10.72
C ILE A 171 0.88 -10.74 -11.29
N GLU A 172 1.41 -11.96 -11.17
CA GLU A 172 2.71 -12.32 -11.74
C GLU A 172 2.76 -12.09 -13.25
N GLN A 173 1.71 -12.51 -13.98
CA GLN A 173 1.61 -12.26 -15.42
C GLN A 173 1.63 -10.76 -15.76
N ARG A 174 0.94 -9.93 -14.96
CA ARG A 174 0.94 -8.47 -15.15
C ARG A 174 2.30 -7.84 -14.88
N LEU A 175 3.01 -8.33 -13.87
CA LEU A 175 4.34 -7.84 -13.52
C LEU A 175 5.41 -8.29 -14.52
N ALA A 176 5.23 -9.44 -15.18
CA ALA A 176 6.12 -9.93 -16.22
C ALA A 176 6.23 -8.99 -17.45
N ASP A 177 5.21 -8.15 -17.70
CA ASP A 177 5.24 -7.12 -18.75
C ASP A 177 6.21 -5.96 -18.43
N TRP A 178 6.78 -5.93 -17.20
CA TRP A 178 7.64 -4.85 -16.71
C TRP A 178 9.02 -5.39 -16.33
N PRO A 179 9.96 -5.51 -17.28
CA PRO A 179 11.27 -6.17 -17.07
C PRO A 179 12.18 -5.47 -16.03
N GLN A 180 11.89 -4.21 -15.69
CA GLN A 180 12.57 -3.49 -14.61
C GLN A 180 12.16 -3.95 -13.20
N LEU A 181 11.07 -4.73 -13.05
CA LEU A 181 10.65 -5.33 -11.79
C LEU A 181 11.17 -6.78 -11.75
N LEU A 182 12.22 -7.03 -10.99
CA LEU A 182 12.82 -8.36 -10.85
C LEU A 182 12.30 -9.09 -9.61
N TYR A 183 11.82 -10.31 -9.82
CA TYR A 183 11.39 -11.20 -8.75
C TYR A 183 12.55 -11.53 -7.78
N GLN A 184 12.26 -11.49 -6.48
CA GLN A 184 13.22 -11.71 -5.39
C GLN A 184 12.81 -12.95 -4.58
N PRO A 185 13.28 -14.16 -4.94
CA PRO A 185 12.87 -15.39 -4.27
C PRO A 185 13.22 -15.41 -2.78
N GLU A 186 14.44 -15.00 -2.42
CA GLU A 186 14.92 -14.99 -1.02
C GLU A 186 14.05 -14.09 -0.11
N MET A 187 13.66 -12.92 -0.59
CA MET A 187 12.77 -12.01 0.15
C MET A 187 11.34 -12.54 0.20
N SER A 188 10.91 -13.27 -0.83
CA SER A 188 9.57 -13.87 -0.89
C SER A 188 9.42 -15.01 0.11
N GLU A 189 10.51 -15.72 0.43
CA GLU A 189 10.56 -16.87 1.34
C GLU A 189 11.06 -16.50 2.74
N ASP A 190 11.36 -15.22 3.04
CA ASP A 190 11.83 -14.79 4.37
C ASP A 190 10.84 -15.25 5.46
N PRO A 191 11.28 -16.10 6.41
CA PRO A 191 10.41 -16.58 7.48
C PRO A 191 10.09 -15.51 8.55
N ASN A 192 10.85 -14.43 8.59
CA ASN A 192 10.73 -13.36 9.60
C ASN A 192 9.75 -12.25 9.20
N TYR A 193 9.06 -12.39 8.06
CA TYR A 193 8.12 -11.38 7.62
C TYR A 193 6.96 -11.16 8.61
N ILE A 194 6.31 -10.02 8.52
CA ILE A 194 5.18 -9.67 9.37
C ILE A 194 3.89 -10.23 8.76
N GLN A 195 3.24 -11.14 9.47
CA GLN A 195 1.93 -11.65 9.06
C GLN A 195 0.83 -10.64 9.31
N THR A 196 -0.02 -10.41 8.30
CA THR A 196 -1.21 -9.58 8.44
C THR A 196 -2.31 -10.29 9.24
N SER A 197 -3.34 -9.55 9.67
CA SER A 197 -4.51 -10.17 10.32
C SER A 197 -5.26 -11.13 9.38
N PHE A 198 -5.27 -10.85 8.07
CA PHE A 198 -5.90 -11.72 7.08
C PHE A 198 -5.10 -13.00 6.89
N GLU A 199 -3.79 -12.90 6.83
CA GLU A 199 -2.93 -14.07 6.70
C GLU A 199 -3.09 -15.04 7.88
N ILE A 200 -3.02 -14.54 9.11
CA ILE A 200 -3.23 -15.35 10.32
C ILE A 200 -4.58 -16.06 10.25
N LYS A 201 -5.65 -15.32 9.88
CA LYS A 201 -6.99 -15.90 9.73
C LYS A 201 -7.02 -17.03 8.69
N TYR A 202 -6.42 -16.80 7.51
CA TYR A 202 -6.48 -17.75 6.40
C TYR A 202 -5.59 -18.96 6.64
N ARG A 203 -4.42 -18.81 7.25
CA ARG A 203 -3.59 -19.94 7.70
C ARG A 203 -4.32 -20.82 8.72
N ASN A 204 -5.02 -20.20 9.68
CA ASN A 204 -5.86 -20.96 10.64
C ASN A 204 -7.04 -21.69 9.97
N GLN A 205 -7.42 -21.31 8.76
CA GLN A 205 -8.41 -21.99 7.94
C GLN A 205 -7.78 -23.03 6.99
N GLY A 206 -6.48 -23.27 7.07
CA GLY A 206 -5.75 -24.21 6.18
C GLY A 206 -5.59 -23.70 4.75
N ARG A 207 -5.80 -22.41 4.47
CA ARG A 207 -5.63 -21.86 3.12
C ARG A 207 -4.14 -21.67 2.81
N PRO A 208 -3.72 -22.01 1.57
CA PRO A 208 -2.38 -21.67 1.11
C PRO A 208 -2.22 -20.14 1.02
N ILE A 209 -1.01 -19.67 1.27
CA ILE A 209 -0.67 -18.25 1.09
C ILE A 209 0.43 -18.16 0.05
N HIS A 210 0.15 -17.38 -0.99
CA HIS A 210 1.08 -17.08 -2.06
C HIS A 210 1.69 -15.71 -1.78
N ARG A 211 3.02 -15.59 -1.90
CA ARG A 211 3.77 -14.36 -1.65
C ARG A 211 4.80 -14.15 -2.73
N ALA A 212 5.02 -12.92 -3.11
CA ALA A 212 6.13 -12.54 -3.96
C ALA A 212 6.63 -11.13 -3.61
N VAL A 213 7.91 -10.93 -3.91
CA VAL A 213 8.58 -9.63 -3.82
C VAL A 213 9.23 -9.35 -5.16
N TYR A 214 9.04 -8.14 -5.65
CA TYR A 214 9.68 -7.62 -6.85
C TYR A 214 10.47 -6.37 -6.52
N LYS A 215 11.68 -6.27 -7.01
CA LYS A 215 12.57 -5.13 -6.81
C LYS A 215 12.72 -4.33 -8.11
N LEU A 216 12.61 -3.01 -8.00
CA LEU A 216 12.89 -2.11 -9.12
C LEU A 216 14.40 -2.00 -9.32
N THR A 217 14.86 -2.21 -10.54
CA THR A 217 16.30 -2.26 -10.88
C THR A 217 16.84 -0.94 -11.43
N VAL A 218 16.01 -0.16 -12.07
CA VAL A 218 16.36 1.12 -12.71
C VAL A 218 15.28 2.16 -12.47
#